data_6ae8299a6b9745798b02720d20567c7f
#
_entry.id   6ae8299a6b9745798b02720d20567c7f
#
_cell.length_a   1.000
_cell.length_b   1.000
_cell.length_c   1.000
_cell.angle_alpha   90.00
_cell.angle_beta   90.00
_cell.angle_gamma   90.00
#
_symmetry.space_group_name_H-M   'P 1'
#
loop_
_entity.id
_entity.type
_entity.pdbx_description
1 polymer ?
#
loop_
_entity_poly.entity_id
_entity_poly.type
_entity_poly.pdbx_seq_one_letter_code
_entity_poly.pdbx_strand_id
1 'polypeptide(L)'
;MEGIPEGQYAGKGNSVNGRFCDLHLHTKWSDGTLSVAATARRAREAGLVAIAITDHDTVGPELVAPRQELEGLEVICGVEIKALVAGQRGEILGYFIRPGHPALQGLFSWMQEARRERMREMVRRCRERLGLPLSYEEVAARARGSVGRPHLAAELVRLGAVATPKEAFERFLGQDGECYVPLPRAESRRVIEVIRAAGGVAVLAHPGMLPLAEPEAALRALRDEGLEGVEGVYPYEPGTYRLAVDQGRLRRLAEELGLIITGGSDDHGPGSPRETLGQVRLPYEVVEELAARSEVT
;
A
#
# COMPACT_ATOMS: atom_id res chain seq x y z
N MET A 1 5.52 -14.02 -23.56
CA MET A 1 4.80 -13.22 -22.55
C MET A 1 3.49 -12.83 -23.23
N GLU A 2 2.44 -13.56 -22.95
CA GLU A 2 1.11 -13.23 -23.49
C GLU A 2 0.58 -12.08 -22.65
N GLY A 3 0.39 -10.91 -23.27
CA GLY A 3 -0.25 -9.77 -22.64
C GLY A 3 -1.67 -10.11 -22.21
N ILE A 4 -2.10 -9.57 -21.08
CA ILE A 4 -3.49 -9.70 -20.60
C ILE A 4 -4.39 -9.21 -21.73
N PRO A 5 -5.38 -10.00 -22.19
CA PRO A 5 -6.20 -9.61 -23.35
C PRO A 5 -6.93 -8.30 -23.08
N GLU A 6 -6.87 -7.37 -24.04
CA GLU A 6 -7.49 -6.03 -24.02
C GLU A 6 -9.00 -5.98 -23.68
N GLY A 7 -9.66 -7.11 -23.49
CA GLY A 7 -11.10 -7.24 -23.25
C GLY A 7 -11.53 -7.41 -21.79
N GLN A 8 -10.62 -7.51 -20.80
CA GLN A 8 -11.00 -7.78 -19.41
C GLN A 8 -11.37 -6.52 -18.59
N TYR A 9 -11.19 -5.32 -19.13
CA TYR A 9 -11.41 -4.05 -18.44
C TYR A 9 -12.67 -3.29 -18.84
N ALA A 10 -13.58 -3.91 -19.61
CA ALA A 10 -14.85 -3.33 -19.99
C ALA A 10 -15.88 -3.38 -18.85
N GLY A 11 -15.66 -2.63 -17.77
CA GLY A 11 -16.75 -1.93 -17.09
C GLY A 11 -17.25 -0.89 -18.09
N LYS A 12 -18.56 -0.68 -18.23
CA LYS A 12 -19.31 0.12 -19.22
C LYS A 12 -18.70 1.51 -19.57
N GLY A 13 -17.51 1.56 -20.11
CA GLY A 13 -16.80 2.72 -20.54
C GLY A 13 -15.65 2.27 -21.42
N ASN A 14 -15.91 2.14 -22.73
CA ASN A 14 -14.84 2.41 -23.68
C ASN A 14 -14.32 3.80 -23.31
N SER A 15 -13.03 3.93 -22.94
CA SER A 15 -12.39 5.24 -22.84
C SER A 15 -12.73 5.99 -24.14
N VAL A 16 -13.61 6.99 -24.03
CA VAL A 16 -14.15 7.71 -25.19
C VAL A 16 -13.04 8.40 -25.98
N ASN A 17 -11.83 8.54 -25.37
CA ASN A 17 -10.70 9.27 -25.95
C ASN A 17 -9.34 8.55 -25.81
N GLY A 18 -9.26 7.27 -25.46
CA GLY A 18 -7.97 6.56 -25.31
C GLY A 18 -7.06 7.09 -24.20
N ARG A 19 -7.61 7.80 -23.19
CA ARG A 19 -6.86 8.31 -22.04
C ARG A 19 -6.83 7.27 -20.93
N PHE A 20 -5.64 6.92 -20.46
CA PHE A 20 -5.46 5.89 -19.44
C PHE A 20 -4.66 6.40 -18.24
N CYS A 21 -4.94 5.83 -17.08
CA CYS A 21 -4.22 6.09 -15.83
C CYS A 21 -3.80 4.79 -15.14
N ASP A 22 -2.87 4.93 -14.18
CA ASP A 22 -2.44 3.90 -13.23
C ASP A 22 -2.49 4.50 -11.83
N LEU A 23 -3.30 3.91 -10.93
CA LEU A 23 -3.62 4.54 -9.66
C LEU A 23 -2.94 3.88 -8.45
N HIS A 24 -1.92 3.02 -8.66
CA HIS A 24 -1.20 2.39 -7.57
C HIS A 24 0.29 2.26 -7.91
N LEU A 25 1.08 3.24 -7.46
CA LEU A 25 2.51 3.31 -7.75
C LEU A 25 3.31 3.72 -6.51
N HIS A 26 4.48 3.10 -6.35
CA HIS A 26 5.40 3.36 -5.24
C HIS A 26 6.67 4.07 -5.69
N THR A 27 7.23 4.87 -4.78
CA THR A 27 8.46 5.63 -5.01
C THR A 27 9.52 5.33 -3.95
N LYS A 28 10.69 5.95 -4.08
CA LYS A 28 11.79 5.85 -3.10
C LYS A 28 11.41 6.32 -1.68
N TRP A 29 10.25 6.94 -1.49
CA TRP A 29 9.76 7.38 -0.19
C TRP A 29 9.18 6.23 0.64
N SER A 30 8.82 5.13 -0.02
CA SER A 30 8.52 3.86 0.65
C SER A 30 9.52 2.77 0.25
N ASP A 31 9.18 1.94 -0.69
CA ASP A 31 9.96 0.78 -1.14
C ASP A 31 10.08 0.68 -2.67
N GLY A 32 9.68 1.71 -3.39
CA GLY A 32 9.99 1.87 -4.81
C GLY A 32 11.43 2.36 -5.06
N THR A 33 11.86 2.33 -6.31
CA THR A 33 13.24 2.65 -6.70
C THR A 33 13.41 4.05 -7.29
N LEU A 34 12.32 4.70 -7.73
CA LEU A 34 12.34 5.98 -8.42
C LEU A 34 11.83 7.15 -7.55
N SER A 35 12.22 8.38 -7.88
CA SER A 35 11.58 9.59 -7.37
C SER A 35 10.20 9.79 -8.02
N VAL A 36 9.34 10.62 -7.41
CA VAL A 36 8.02 10.97 -7.97
C VAL A 36 8.14 11.48 -9.41
N ALA A 37 9.07 12.41 -9.66
CA ALA A 37 9.29 12.96 -11.02
C ALA A 37 9.77 11.91 -12.02
N ALA A 38 10.64 10.99 -11.62
CA ALA A 38 11.10 9.91 -12.51
C ALA A 38 9.99 8.91 -12.79
N THR A 39 9.14 8.59 -11.82
CA THR A 39 7.95 7.75 -12.00
C THR A 39 6.95 8.41 -12.95
N ALA A 40 6.68 9.72 -12.78
CA ALA A 40 5.79 10.46 -13.67
C ALA A 40 6.30 10.47 -15.13
N ARG A 41 7.60 10.71 -15.34
CA ARG A 41 8.21 10.67 -16.68
C ARG A 41 8.05 9.30 -17.34
N ARG A 42 8.35 8.23 -16.59
CA ARG A 42 8.23 6.86 -17.08
C ARG A 42 6.78 6.49 -17.42
N ALA A 43 5.83 6.93 -16.60
CA ALA A 43 4.40 6.73 -16.84
C ALA A 43 3.92 7.47 -18.09
N ARG A 44 4.36 8.72 -18.32
CA ARG A 44 4.08 9.47 -19.54
C ARG A 44 4.65 8.77 -20.78
N GLU A 45 5.88 8.27 -20.70
CA GLU A 45 6.52 7.52 -21.78
C GLU A 45 5.78 6.20 -22.08
N ALA A 46 5.13 5.60 -21.08
CA ALA A 46 4.23 4.46 -21.23
C ALA A 46 2.84 4.84 -21.82
N GLY A 47 2.59 6.14 -22.10
CA GLY A 47 1.35 6.64 -22.69
C GLY A 47 0.19 6.80 -21.69
N LEU A 48 0.48 6.92 -20.40
CA LEU A 48 -0.50 7.28 -19.37
C LEU A 48 -0.68 8.81 -19.35
N VAL A 49 -1.87 9.27 -18.96
CA VAL A 49 -2.19 10.70 -18.80
C VAL A 49 -2.32 11.11 -17.33
N ALA A 50 -2.51 10.16 -16.42
CA ALA A 50 -2.56 10.38 -14.97
C ALA A 50 -2.01 9.18 -14.22
N ILE A 51 -1.43 9.46 -13.03
CA ILE A 51 -1.01 8.44 -12.07
C ILE A 51 -1.37 8.85 -10.65
N ALA A 52 -1.49 7.88 -9.75
CA ALA A 52 -1.47 8.16 -8.31
C ALA A 52 -0.18 7.60 -7.69
N ILE A 53 0.47 8.42 -6.86
CA ILE A 53 1.58 7.98 -6.01
C ILE A 53 0.98 7.59 -4.66
N THR A 54 1.18 6.34 -4.27
CA THR A 54 0.53 5.71 -3.11
C THR A 54 1.54 5.05 -2.19
N ASP A 55 2.62 5.75 -1.87
CA ASP A 55 3.69 5.25 -1.00
C ASP A 55 3.16 4.71 0.34
N HIS A 56 3.77 3.64 0.86
CA HIS A 56 3.37 2.99 2.10
C HIS A 56 3.55 3.90 3.33
N ASP A 57 2.45 4.18 4.05
CA ASP A 57 2.41 4.86 5.34
C ASP A 57 3.14 6.23 5.35
N THR A 58 3.27 6.87 4.18
CA THR A 58 3.96 8.16 4.01
C THR A 58 3.49 8.88 2.76
N VAL A 59 3.80 10.18 2.68
CA VAL A 59 3.62 11.01 1.46
C VAL A 59 4.94 11.69 1.16
N GLY A 60 5.44 11.53 -0.05
CA GLY A 60 6.68 12.18 -0.51
C GLY A 60 6.56 13.71 -0.53
N PRO A 61 7.61 14.45 -0.16
CA PRO A 61 7.58 15.92 -0.09
C PRO A 61 7.43 16.61 -1.46
N GLU A 62 7.62 15.88 -2.55
CA GLU A 62 7.35 16.38 -3.90
C GLU A 62 5.84 16.51 -4.20
N LEU A 63 4.99 15.84 -3.41
CA LEU A 63 3.54 15.92 -3.50
C LEU A 63 3.07 17.07 -2.60
N VAL A 64 2.80 18.22 -3.20
CA VAL A 64 2.47 19.47 -2.47
C VAL A 64 1.00 19.84 -2.56
N ALA A 65 0.23 19.16 -3.40
CA ALA A 65 -1.21 19.36 -3.59
C ALA A 65 -1.90 17.99 -3.80
N PRO A 66 -3.22 17.88 -3.53
CA PRO A 66 -3.98 16.65 -3.80
C PRO A 66 -3.92 16.20 -5.25
N ARG A 67 -3.71 17.13 -6.16
CA ARG A 67 -3.56 16.93 -7.59
C ARG A 67 -2.59 17.98 -8.13
N GLN A 68 -1.63 17.58 -8.92
CA GLN A 68 -0.63 18.48 -9.49
C GLN A 68 -0.13 17.95 -10.83
N GLU A 69 0.51 18.80 -11.62
CA GLU A 69 1.22 18.39 -12.84
C GLU A 69 2.71 18.24 -12.55
N LEU A 70 3.29 17.11 -12.93
CA LEU A 70 4.73 16.87 -12.90
C LEU A 70 5.18 16.20 -14.19
N GLU A 71 6.26 16.67 -14.80
CA GLU A 71 6.83 16.11 -16.03
C GLU A 71 5.82 16.04 -17.20
N GLY A 72 4.81 16.93 -17.23
CA GLY A 72 3.74 16.94 -18.22
C GLY A 72 2.72 15.80 -18.04
N LEU A 73 2.58 15.29 -16.82
CA LEU A 73 1.62 14.27 -16.43
C LEU A 73 0.84 14.71 -15.21
N GLU A 74 -0.43 14.35 -15.13
CA GLU A 74 -1.23 14.55 -13.93
C GLU A 74 -0.82 13.55 -12.85
N VAL A 75 -0.48 14.05 -11.66
CA VAL A 75 -0.09 13.26 -10.50
C VAL A 75 -1.06 13.51 -9.35
N ILE A 76 -1.72 12.45 -8.91
CA ILE A 76 -2.65 12.44 -7.78
C ILE A 76 -1.85 12.11 -6.52
N CYS A 77 -1.98 12.93 -5.50
CA CYS A 77 -1.45 12.63 -4.17
C CYS A 77 -2.29 11.55 -3.51
N GLY A 78 -1.67 10.42 -3.30
CA GLY A 78 -2.27 9.27 -2.62
C GLY A 78 -1.37 8.76 -1.50
N VAL A 79 -1.81 7.67 -0.89
CA VAL A 79 -1.09 6.91 0.12
C VAL A 79 -1.66 5.50 0.19
N GLU A 80 -0.82 4.51 0.50
CA GLU A 80 -1.28 3.18 0.87
C GLU A 80 -1.00 2.93 2.36
N ILE A 81 -2.06 2.76 3.16
CA ILE A 81 -1.97 2.66 4.61
C ILE A 81 -2.26 1.24 5.07
N LYS A 82 -1.31 0.66 5.80
CA LYS A 82 -1.45 -0.66 6.42
C LYS A 82 -2.51 -0.65 7.52
N ALA A 83 -3.54 -1.49 7.38
CA ALA A 83 -4.70 -1.53 8.26
C ALA A 83 -5.05 -2.96 8.73
N LEU A 84 -5.92 -3.05 9.74
CA LEU A 84 -6.71 -4.25 10.01
C LEU A 84 -8.07 -4.10 9.30
N VAL A 85 -8.32 -4.97 8.34
CA VAL A 85 -9.54 -5.02 7.53
C VAL A 85 -10.29 -6.29 7.91
N ALA A 86 -11.44 -6.15 8.56
CA ALA A 86 -12.20 -7.28 9.09
C ALA A 86 -11.32 -8.28 9.89
N GLY A 87 -10.44 -7.77 10.74
CA GLY A 87 -9.50 -8.54 11.53
C GLY A 87 -8.31 -9.15 10.76
N GLN A 88 -8.22 -8.95 9.45
CA GLN A 88 -7.12 -9.41 8.60
C GLN A 88 -6.14 -8.27 8.32
N ARG A 89 -4.89 -8.63 8.04
CA ARG A 89 -3.89 -7.65 7.59
C ARG A 89 -4.18 -7.25 6.15
N GLY A 90 -4.57 -6.02 5.94
CA GLY A 90 -4.86 -5.44 4.64
C GLY A 90 -4.30 -4.03 4.52
N GLU A 91 -4.66 -3.35 3.44
CA GLU A 91 -4.20 -2.01 3.10
C GLU A 91 -5.35 -1.19 2.53
N ILE A 92 -5.34 0.12 2.79
CA ILE A 92 -6.34 1.06 2.30
C ILE A 92 -5.61 2.16 1.56
N LEU A 93 -5.97 2.36 0.29
CA LEU A 93 -5.52 3.47 -0.53
C LEU A 93 -6.31 4.73 -0.19
N GLY A 94 -5.61 5.85 -0.10
CA GLY A 94 -6.21 7.18 -0.06
C GLY A 94 -5.86 7.94 -1.32
N TYR A 95 -6.84 8.52 -2.00
CA TYR A 95 -6.62 9.35 -3.18
C TYR A 95 -7.04 10.78 -2.93
N PHE A 96 -6.46 11.74 -3.64
CA PHE A 96 -6.75 13.18 -3.52
C PHE A 96 -6.60 13.73 -2.09
N ILE A 97 -5.70 13.15 -1.30
CA ILE A 97 -5.43 13.61 0.06
C ILE A 97 -4.68 14.94 0.05
N ARG A 98 -4.96 15.80 1.02
CA ARG A 98 -4.14 17.00 1.30
C ARG A 98 -2.83 16.59 1.95
N PRO A 99 -1.66 16.71 1.26
CA PRO A 99 -0.38 16.37 1.84
C PRO A 99 -0.13 17.22 3.09
N GLY A 100 0.47 16.63 4.13
CA GLY A 100 0.74 17.32 5.39
C GLY A 100 -0.48 17.54 6.30
N HIS A 101 -1.67 17.03 5.95
CA HIS A 101 -2.85 17.17 6.81
C HIS A 101 -2.58 16.56 8.21
N PRO A 102 -2.94 17.28 9.32
CA PRO A 102 -2.58 16.86 10.69
C PRO A 102 -3.06 15.45 11.07
N ALA A 103 -4.24 15.02 10.61
CA ALA A 103 -4.76 13.68 10.87
C ALA A 103 -3.86 12.58 10.26
N LEU A 104 -3.38 12.76 9.02
CA LEU A 104 -2.42 11.86 8.37
C LEU A 104 -1.09 11.84 9.11
N GLN A 105 -0.54 13.02 9.44
CA GLN A 105 0.72 13.11 10.17
C GLN A 105 0.64 12.46 11.55
N GLY A 106 -0.49 12.61 12.24
CA GLY A 106 -0.75 11.95 13.52
C GLY A 106 -0.78 10.42 13.38
N LEU A 107 -1.44 9.90 12.35
CA LEU A 107 -1.47 8.46 12.07
C LEU A 107 -0.08 7.93 11.71
N PHE A 108 0.65 8.59 10.82
CA PHE A 108 2.01 8.19 10.43
C PHE A 108 2.99 8.21 11.61
N SER A 109 2.91 9.24 12.46
CA SER A 109 3.72 9.35 13.68
C SER A 109 3.43 8.20 14.66
N TRP A 110 2.15 7.87 14.86
CA TRP A 110 1.74 6.72 15.67
C TRP A 110 2.28 5.41 15.09
N MET A 111 2.18 5.20 13.78
CA MET A 111 2.69 3.98 13.13
C MET A 111 4.22 3.87 13.25
N GLN A 112 4.94 4.98 13.13
CA GLN A 112 6.39 5.00 13.30
C GLN A 112 6.79 4.66 14.75
N GLU A 113 6.10 5.22 15.75
CA GLU A 113 6.39 4.89 17.14
C GLU A 113 6.04 3.43 17.47
N ALA A 114 4.91 2.92 16.98
CA ALA A 114 4.56 1.51 17.11
C ALA A 114 5.64 0.57 16.51
N ARG A 115 6.27 0.96 15.40
CA ARG A 115 7.42 0.23 14.82
C ARG A 115 8.65 0.27 15.73
N ARG A 116 8.96 1.43 16.34
CA ARG A 116 10.08 1.58 17.27
C ARG A 116 9.87 0.76 18.54
N GLU A 117 8.70 0.87 19.14
CA GLU A 117 8.35 0.13 20.35
C GLU A 117 8.39 -1.39 20.12
N ARG A 118 7.80 -1.83 19.01
CA ARG A 118 7.89 -3.23 18.59
C ARG A 118 9.34 -3.70 18.49
N MET A 119 10.21 -2.90 17.86
CA MET A 119 11.61 -3.27 17.69
C MET A 119 12.35 -3.30 19.02
N ARG A 120 12.11 -2.34 19.91
CA ARG A 120 12.66 -2.35 21.28
C ARG A 120 12.27 -3.63 22.01
N GLU A 121 11.02 -4.02 21.92
CA GLU A 121 10.52 -5.24 22.54
C GLU A 121 11.11 -6.52 21.93
N MET A 122 11.26 -6.58 20.61
CA MET A 122 11.93 -7.70 19.93
C MET A 122 13.40 -7.82 20.33
N VAL A 123 14.13 -6.70 20.41
CA VAL A 123 15.52 -6.65 20.88
C VAL A 123 15.59 -7.14 22.33
N ARG A 124 14.70 -6.68 23.21
CA ARG A 124 14.62 -7.12 24.60
C ARG A 124 14.44 -8.64 24.69
N ARG A 125 13.49 -9.22 23.94
CA ARG A 125 13.24 -10.66 23.91
C ARG A 125 14.46 -11.45 23.42
N CYS A 126 15.09 -11.01 22.32
CA CYS A 126 16.31 -11.64 21.81
C CYS A 126 17.44 -11.56 22.83
N ARG A 127 17.65 -10.42 23.49
CA ARG A 127 18.67 -10.25 24.54
C ARG A 127 18.47 -11.24 25.69
N GLU A 128 17.26 -11.34 26.20
CA GLU A 128 16.92 -12.23 27.32
C GLU A 128 17.02 -13.70 26.94
N ARG A 129 16.50 -14.05 25.73
CA ARG A 129 16.47 -15.44 25.27
C ARG A 129 17.86 -15.99 24.92
N LEU A 130 18.73 -15.16 24.36
CA LEU A 130 20.02 -15.58 23.83
C LEU A 130 21.21 -15.21 24.73
N GLY A 131 20.99 -14.42 25.78
CA GLY A 131 22.07 -13.93 26.66
C GLY A 131 23.07 -13.01 25.96
N LEU A 132 22.64 -12.31 24.89
CA LEU A 132 23.52 -11.50 24.05
C LEU A 132 23.53 -10.03 24.47
N PRO A 133 24.63 -9.29 24.28
CA PRO A 133 24.69 -7.85 24.52
C PRO A 133 24.02 -7.08 23.37
N LEU A 134 22.69 -7.17 23.28
CA LEU A 134 21.87 -6.50 22.28
C LEU A 134 21.27 -5.21 22.84
N SER A 135 21.38 -4.10 22.08
CA SER A 135 20.66 -2.86 22.35
C SER A 135 19.86 -2.39 21.12
N TYR A 136 18.77 -1.67 21.36
CA TYR A 136 18.00 -1.07 20.27
C TYR A 136 18.82 -0.04 19.49
N GLU A 137 19.66 0.73 20.18
CA GLU A 137 20.50 1.77 19.63
C GLU A 137 21.50 1.21 18.60
N GLU A 138 22.10 0.07 18.89
CA GLU A 138 23.02 -0.61 17.97
C GLU A 138 22.30 -1.13 16.71
N VAL A 139 21.11 -1.69 16.87
CA VAL A 139 20.29 -2.15 15.74
C VAL A 139 19.80 -0.94 14.91
N ALA A 140 19.38 0.15 15.57
CA ALA A 140 18.90 1.35 14.92
C ALA A 140 20.00 2.11 14.15
N ALA A 141 21.21 2.15 14.67
CA ALA A 141 22.36 2.82 14.03
C ALA A 141 22.72 2.23 12.65
N ARG A 142 22.27 1.02 12.34
CA ARG A 142 22.48 0.35 11.05
C ARG A 142 21.36 0.63 10.03
N ALA A 143 20.24 1.20 10.47
CA ALA A 143 19.14 1.53 9.60
C ALA A 143 19.36 2.90 8.94
N ARG A 144 19.24 2.97 7.61
CA ARG A 144 19.25 4.24 6.85
C ARG A 144 17.84 4.90 6.80
N GLY A 145 16.93 4.49 7.69
CA GLY A 145 15.53 4.92 7.73
C GLY A 145 14.78 4.18 8.82
N SER A 146 13.66 3.58 8.51
CA SER A 146 12.86 2.83 9.49
C SER A 146 13.56 1.54 9.93
N VAL A 147 13.70 1.35 11.24
CA VAL A 147 14.26 0.12 11.82
C VAL A 147 13.29 -1.04 11.62
N GLY A 148 13.78 -2.14 11.06
CA GLY A 148 12.99 -3.34 10.79
C GLY A 148 13.69 -4.63 11.20
N ARG A 149 12.96 -5.74 11.17
CA ARG A 149 13.48 -7.08 11.47
C ARG A 149 14.77 -7.47 10.73
N PRO A 150 14.99 -7.07 9.45
CA PRO A 150 16.26 -7.36 8.78
C PRO A 150 17.48 -6.76 9.48
N HIS A 151 17.35 -5.58 10.09
CA HIS A 151 18.46 -4.96 10.85
C HIS A 151 18.78 -5.76 12.12
N LEU A 152 17.76 -6.26 12.83
CA LEU A 152 17.94 -7.14 13.98
C LEU A 152 18.53 -8.50 13.56
N ALA A 153 18.06 -9.07 12.43
CA ALA A 153 18.63 -10.31 11.87
C ALA A 153 20.12 -10.16 11.56
N ALA A 154 20.51 -9.06 10.91
CA ALA A 154 21.92 -8.77 10.63
C ALA A 154 22.76 -8.64 11.91
N GLU A 155 22.20 -8.06 12.98
CA GLU A 155 22.89 -7.95 14.26
C GLU A 155 23.03 -9.31 14.96
N LEU A 156 22.03 -10.19 14.89
CA LEU A 156 22.14 -11.56 15.39
C LEU A 156 23.23 -12.37 14.67
N VAL A 157 23.36 -12.19 13.35
CA VAL A 157 24.45 -12.80 12.56
C VAL A 157 25.80 -12.24 13.02
N ARG A 158 25.92 -10.92 13.16
CA ARG A 158 27.18 -10.28 13.63
C ARG A 158 27.62 -10.77 15.00
N LEU A 159 26.69 -11.03 15.89
CA LEU A 159 26.95 -11.55 17.24
C LEU A 159 27.16 -13.07 17.28
N GLY A 160 27.08 -13.75 16.14
CA GLY A 160 27.28 -15.20 16.05
C GLY A 160 26.14 -16.05 16.61
N ALA A 161 24.98 -15.46 16.88
CA ALA A 161 23.79 -16.19 17.37
C ALA A 161 23.17 -17.10 16.30
N VAL A 162 23.33 -16.73 15.04
CA VAL A 162 22.88 -17.45 13.85
C VAL A 162 23.90 -17.27 12.72
N ALA A 163 23.92 -18.23 11.76
CA ALA A 163 24.85 -18.16 10.64
C ALA A 163 24.35 -17.22 9.52
N THR A 164 23.03 -17.09 9.34
CA THR A 164 22.41 -16.34 8.25
C THR A 164 21.18 -15.53 8.73
N PRO A 165 20.84 -14.44 8.01
CA PRO A 165 19.58 -13.73 8.26
C PRO A 165 18.34 -14.64 8.14
N LYS A 166 18.36 -15.59 7.20
CA LYS A 166 17.29 -16.58 7.02
C LYS A 166 17.06 -17.39 8.30
N GLU A 167 18.13 -17.92 8.89
CA GLU A 167 18.07 -18.64 10.16
C GLU A 167 17.54 -17.77 11.29
N ALA A 168 17.90 -16.47 11.34
CA ALA A 168 17.36 -15.55 12.32
C ALA A 168 15.83 -15.42 12.20
N PHE A 169 15.31 -15.35 10.98
CA PHE A 169 13.86 -15.31 10.77
C PHE A 169 13.17 -16.63 11.13
N GLU A 170 13.73 -17.76 10.75
CA GLU A 170 13.16 -19.08 11.02
C GLU A 170 13.05 -19.37 12.52
N ARG A 171 14.08 -19.01 13.30
CA ARG A 171 14.15 -19.33 14.74
C ARG A 171 13.56 -18.26 15.65
N PHE A 172 13.78 -16.97 15.36
CA PHE A 172 13.56 -15.91 16.32
C PHE A 172 12.63 -14.80 15.86
N LEU A 173 12.73 -14.35 14.60
CA LEU A 173 12.14 -13.09 14.15
C LEU A 173 10.93 -13.26 13.22
N GLY A 174 10.71 -14.45 12.71
CA GLY A 174 9.53 -14.79 11.90
C GLY A 174 8.26 -14.80 12.74
N GLN A 175 7.12 -14.99 12.10
CA GLN A 175 5.80 -14.92 12.76
C GLN A 175 5.65 -15.95 13.89
N ASP A 176 6.27 -17.12 13.75
CA ASP A 176 6.28 -18.19 14.73
C ASP A 176 7.56 -18.20 15.58
N GLY A 177 8.43 -17.20 15.39
CA GLY A 177 9.71 -17.10 16.11
C GLY A 177 9.54 -16.66 17.56
N GLU A 178 10.41 -17.17 18.44
CA GLU A 178 10.34 -16.94 19.89
C GLU A 178 10.42 -15.47 20.32
N CYS A 179 11.10 -14.63 19.50
CA CYS A 179 11.25 -13.20 19.78
C CYS A 179 10.28 -12.33 18.95
N TYR A 180 9.37 -12.95 18.22
CA TYR A 180 8.43 -12.21 17.41
C TYR A 180 7.47 -11.36 18.25
N VAL A 181 7.24 -10.14 17.78
CA VAL A 181 6.20 -9.24 18.27
C VAL A 181 5.36 -8.78 17.09
N PRO A 182 4.03 -8.90 17.11
CA PRO A 182 3.19 -8.38 16.05
C PRO A 182 3.31 -6.86 15.96
N LEU A 183 3.33 -6.32 14.74
CA LEU A 183 3.24 -4.87 14.54
C LEU A 183 1.78 -4.45 14.71
N PRO A 184 1.46 -3.53 15.62
CA PRO A 184 0.13 -2.93 15.70
C PRO A 184 -0.26 -2.27 14.37
N ARG A 185 -1.51 -2.44 13.98
CA ARG A 185 -2.11 -1.76 12.81
C ARG A 185 -3.35 -1.01 13.26
N ALA A 186 -3.64 0.10 12.60
CA ALA A 186 -4.89 0.80 12.82
C ALA A 186 -6.06 0.00 12.24
N GLU A 187 -7.22 0.05 12.88
CA GLU A 187 -8.45 -0.51 12.33
C GLU A 187 -8.85 0.26 11.06
N SER A 188 -9.51 -0.43 10.12
CA SER A 188 -9.98 0.14 8.84
C SER A 188 -10.75 1.43 9.05
N ARG A 189 -11.68 1.45 9.99
CA ARG A 189 -12.46 2.64 10.34
C ARG A 189 -11.58 3.87 10.59
N ARG A 190 -10.55 3.74 11.44
CA ARG A 190 -9.66 4.87 11.75
C ARG A 190 -8.87 5.33 10.52
N VAL A 191 -8.42 4.40 9.68
CA VAL A 191 -7.69 4.75 8.45
C VAL A 191 -8.60 5.49 7.48
N ILE A 192 -9.83 4.99 7.27
CA ILE A 192 -10.84 5.63 6.42
C ILE A 192 -11.18 7.05 6.93
N GLU A 193 -11.42 7.20 8.23
CA GLU A 193 -11.70 8.50 8.86
C GLU A 193 -10.55 9.51 8.63
N VAL A 194 -9.29 9.05 8.75
CA VAL A 194 -8.12 9.91 8.55
C VAL A 194 -7.96 10.33 7.08
N ILE A 195 -8.17 9.42 6.14
CA ILE A 195 -8.13 9.72 4.70
C ILE A 195 -9.21 10.75 4.35
N ARG A 196 -10.44 10.54 4.81
CA ARG A 196 -11.57 11.46 4.58
C ARG A 196 -11.34 12.82 5.24
N ALA A 197 -10.85 12.86 6.47
CA ALA A 197 -10.48 14.12 7.14
C ALA A 197 -9.43 14.92 6.33
N ALA A 198 -8.54 14.23 5.63
CA ALA A 198 -7.58 14.87 4.73
C ALA A 198 -8.22 15.28 3.38
N GLY A 199 -9.52 15.12 3.20
CA GLY A 199 -10.28 15.49 2.00
C GLY A 199 -10.23 14.40 0.90
N GLY A 200 -9.64 13.25 1.19
CA GLY A 200 -9.43 12.17 0.23
C GLY A 200 -10.54 11.13 0.19
N VAL A 201 -10.42 10.23 -0.76
CA VAL A 201 -11.30 9.08 -1.03
C VAL A 201 -10.60 7.80 -0.58
N ALA A 202 -11.24 7.00 0.28
CA ALA A 202 -10.69 5.75 0.79
C ALA A 202 -11.12 4.55 -0.07
N VAL A 203 -10.15 3.73 -0.46
CA VAL A 203 -10.34 2.58 -1.35
C VAL A 203 -9.63 1.35 -0.79
N LEU A 204 -10.27 0.18 -0.78
CA LEU A 204 -9.65 -1.07 -0.33
C LEU A 204 -8.62 -1.55 -1.36
N ALA A 205 -7.35 -1.65 -0.96
CA ALA A 205 -6.26 -2.09 -1.81
C ALA A 205 -6.31 -3.61 -2.07
N HIS A 206 -6.00 -4.03 -3.29
CA HIS A 206 -5.84 -5.43 -3.74
C HIS A 206 -6.58 -6.47 -2.87
N PRO A 207 -7.92 -6.38 -2.75
CA PRO A 207 -8.72 -7.21 -1.84
C PRO A 207 -8.57 -8.70 -2.11
N GLY A 208 -8.16 -9.11 -3.31
CA GLY A 208 -7.89 -10.50 -3.65
C GLY A 208 -6.80 -11.15 -2.80
N MET A 209 -5.91 -10.37 -2.18
CA MET A 209 -4.90 -10.87 -1.25
C MET A 209 -5.45 -11.13 0.16
N LEU A 210 -6.65 -10.65 0.48
CA LEU A 210 -7.26 -10.79 1.79
C LEU A 210 -8.00 -12.12 1.91
N PRO A 211 -7.72 -12.93 2.95
CA PRO A 211 -8.41 -14.20 3.18
C PRO A 211 -9.77 -13.96 3.87
N LEU A 212 -10.63 -13.15 3.25
CA LEU A 212 -11.96 -12.86 3.77
C LEU A 212 -12.90 -14.03 3.45
N ALA A 213 -13.46 -14.65 4.49
CA ALA A 213 -14.42 -15.73 4.34
C ALA A 213 -15.78 -15.21 3.85
N GLU A 214 -16.18 -14.03 4.32
CA GLU A 214 -17.44 -13.35 4.02
C GLU A 214 -17.18 -11.99 3.34
N PRO A 215 -16.74 -11.95 2.07
CA PRO A 215 -16.31 -10.71 1.40
C PRO A 215 -17.43 -9.68 1.28
N GLU A 216 -18.67 -10.12 1.05
CA GLU A 216 -19.81 -9.22 0.93
C GLU A 216 -20.11 -8.51 2.24
N ALA A 217 -20.14 -9.24 3.36
CA ALA A 217 -20.35 -8.65 4.68
C ALA A 217 -19.22 -7.69 5.06
N ALA A 218 -17.97 -8.04 4.74
CA ALA A 218 -16.81 -7.19 4.98
C ALA A 218 -16.87 -5.90 4.16
N LEU A 219 -17.20 -5.97 2.86
CA LEU A 219 -17.34 -4.78 2.02
C LEU A 219 -18.49 -3.87 2.44
N ARG A 220 -19.63 -4.44 2.86
CA ARG A 220 -20.74 -3.66 3.42
C ARG A 220 -20.31 -2.92 4.70
N ALA A 221 -19.64 -3.60 5.61
CA ALA A 221 -19.14 -3.00 6.84
C ALA A 221 -18.15 -1.85 6.54
N LEU A 222 -17.19 -2.06 5.64
CA LEU A 222 -16.23 -1.04 5.23
C LEU A 222 -16.92 0.17 4.57
N ARG A 223 -17.91 -0.06 3.70
CA ARG A 223 -18.74 1.01 3.12
C ARG A 223 -19.43 1.82 4.21
N ASP A 224 -20.01 1.15 5.20
CA ASP A 224 -20.68 1.80 6.33
C ASP A 224 -19.68 2.56 7.25
N GLU A 225 -18.39 2.20 7.22
CA GLU A 225 -17.28 2.96 7.79
C GLU A 225 -16.87 4.18 6.93
N GLY A 226 -17.36 4.28 5.69
CA GLY A 226 -17.07 5.36 4.77
C GLY A 226 -16.08 5.03 3.66
N LEU A 227 -15.80 3.73 3.41
CA LEU A 227 -15.07 3.29 2.23
C LEU A 227 -15.86 3.63 0.96
N GLU A 228 -15.18 4.15 -0.06
CA GLU A 228 -15.82 4.65 -1.27
C GLU A 228 -15.44 3.86 -2.53
N GLY A 229 -14.45 2.97 -2.44
CA GLY A 229 -14.06 2.16 -3.59
C GLY A 229 -13.30 0.89 -3.21
N VAL A 230 -13.05 0.07 -4.22
CA VAL A 230 -12.20 -1.13 -4.15
C VAL A 230 -11.26 -1.18 -5.36
N GLU A 231 -10.05 -1.65 -5.15
CA GLU A 231 -9.13 -1.96 -6.23
C GLU A 231 -9.53 -3.28 -6.89
N GLY A 232 -10.43 -3.16 -7.87
CA GLY A 232 -11.00 -4.29 -8.60
C GLY A 232 -10.18 -4.74 -9.80
N VAL A 233 -9.13 -3.99 -10.16
CA VAL A 233 -8.22 -4.27 -11.28
C VAL A 233 -6.78 -4.26 -10.76
N TYR A 234 -6.20 -5.46 -10.60
CA TYR A 234 -4.86 -5.64 -10.03
C TYR A 234 -4.17 -6.86 -10.66
N PRO A 235 -2.86 -6.80 -10.95
CA PRO A 235 -2.13 -7.90 -11.60
C PRO A 235 -1.74 -8.99 -10.58
N TYR A 236 -2.71 -9.77 -10.09
CA TYR A 236 -2.42 -10.84 -9.14
C TYR A 236 -1.50 -11.90 -9.73
N GLU A 237 -0.43 -12.22 -9.02
CA GLU A 237 0.39 -13.37 -9.34
C GLU A 237 -0.37 -14.67 -9.08
N PRO A 238 -0.09 -15.75 -9.85
CA PRO A 238 -0.72 -17.04 -9.63
C PRO A 238 -0.56 -17.52 -8.17
N GLY A 239 -1.66 -17.90 -7.54
CA GLY A 239 -1.69 -18.40 -6.16
C GLY A 239 -1.71 -17.33 -5.05
N THR A 240 -1.66 -16.03 -5.37
CA THR A 240 -1.78 -14.96 -4.37
C THR A 240 -3.24 -14.56 -4.10
N TYR A 241 -4.14 -14.81 -5.04
CA TYR A 241 -5.57 -14.50 -4.88
C TYR A 241 -6.20 -15.44 -3.85
N ARG A 242 -6.69 -14.88 -2.74
CA ARG A 242 -7.18 -15.60 -1.55
C ARG A 242 -8.63 -15.30 -1.19
N LEU A 243 -9.24 -14.31 -1.87
CA LEU A 243 -10.62 -13.92 -1.61
C LEU A 243 -11.56 -15.08 -1.95
N ALA A 244 -12.59 -15.31 -1.15
CA ALA A 244 -13.59 -16.37 -1.34
C ALA A 244 -14.48 -16.18 -2.58
N VAL A 245 -14.28 -15.12 -3.35
CA VAL A 245 -14.95 -14.82 -4.62
C VAL A 245 -13.92 -14.45 -5.69
N ASP A 246 -14.22 -14.70 -6.96
CA ASP A 246 -13.38 -14.28 -8.06
C ASP A 246 -13.44 -12.75 -8.30
N GLN A 247 -12.52 -12.23 -9.11
CA GLN A 247 -12.45 -10.81 -9.44
C GLN A 247 -13.74 -10.28 -10.09
N GLY A 248 -14.41 -11.09 -10.91
CA GLY A 248 -15.65 -10.71 -11.55
C GLY A 248 -16.78 -10.55 -10.54
N ARG A 249 -16.88 -11.45 -9.56
CA ARG A 249 -17.84 -11.33 -8.47
C ARG A 249 -17.52 -10.16 -7.55
N LEU A 250 -16.24 -9.92 -7.25
CA LEU A 250 -15.80 -8.77 -6.47
C LEU A 250 -16.26 -7.45 -7.11
N ARG A 251 -16.05 -7.30 -8.43
CA ARG A 251 -16.49 -6.09 -9.15
C ARG A 251 -18.01 -5.92 -9.12
N ARG A 252 -18.77 -6.99 -9.34
CA ARG A 252 -20.24 -6.91 -9.22
C ARG A 252 -20.69 -6.50 -7.82
N LEU A 253 -20.06 -7.05 -6.76
CA LEU A 253 -20.32 -6.62 -5.38
C LEU A 253 -20.02 -5.15 -5.15
N ALA A 254 -18.93 -4.65 -5.70
CA ALA A 254 -18.59 -3.23 -5.63
C ALA A 254 -19.64 -2.35 -6.32
N GLU A 255 -20.07 -2.71 -7.54
CA GLU A 255 -21.14 -2.03 -8.26
C GLU A 255 -22.46 -2.04 -7.49
N GLU A 256 -22.90 -3.20 -6.96
CA GLU A 256 -24.09 -3.37 -6.13
C GLU A 256 -24.06 -2.48 -4.87
N LEU A 257 -22.88 -2.23 -4.33
CA LEU A 257 -22.65 -1.39 -3.15
C LEU A 257 -22.43 0.09 -3.48
N GLY A 258 -22.40 0.46 -4.75
CA GLY A 258 -22.10 1.82 -5.21
C GLY A 258 -20.65 2.27 -4.94
N LEU A 259 -19.71 1.32 -4.84
CA LEU A 259 -18.29 1.57 -4.66
C LEU A 259 -17.61 1.80 -6.02
N ILE A 260 -16.66 2.74 -6.07
CA ILE A 260 -15.81 2.96 -7.24
C ILE A 260 -14.90 1.75 -7.45
N ILE A 261 -14.76 1.31 -8.70
CA ILE A 261 -13.77 0.29 -9.06
C ILE A 261 -12.52 0.98 -9.54
N THR A 262 -11.46 0.92 -8.73
CA THR A 262 -10.13 1.40 -9.09
C THR A 262 -9.22 0.25 -9.51
N GLY A 263 -7.96 0.56 -9.76
CA GLY A 263 -6.91 -0.42 -10.00
C GLY A 263 -5.56 0.25 -10.18
N GLY A 264 -4.54 -0.56 -10.21
CA GLY A 264 -3.17 -0.11 -10.42
C GLY A 264 -2.22 -1.28 -10.61
N SER A 265 -1.04 -0.95 -11.10
CA SER A 265 0.00 -1.95 -11.36
C SER A 265 0.78 -2.33 -10.12
N ASP A 266 0.70 -1.53 -9.05
CA ASP A 266 1.52 -1.67 -7.84
C ASP A 266 3.04 -1.67 -8.19
N ASP A 267 3.40 -0.79 -9.15
CA ASP A 267 4.78 -0.69 -9.66
C ASP A 267 5.71 -0.07 -8.62
N HIS A 268 6.83 -0.73 -8.38
CA HIS A 268 7.90 -0.29 -7.49
C HIS A 268 9.14 0.19 -8.25
N GLY A 269 9.03 0.30 -9.58
CA GLY A 269 10.10 0.79 -10.44
C GLY A 269 11.12 -0.25 -10.87
N PRO A 270 12.06 0.16 -11.75
CA PRO A 270 13.04 -0.72 -12.37
C PRO A 270 13.92 -1.44 -11.36
N GLY A 271 14.13 -2.75 -11.59
CA GLY A 271 14.98 -3.58 -10.75
C GLY A 271 14.34 -4.04 -9.44
N SER A 272 13.09 -3.65 -9.16
CA SER A 272 12.28 -4.23 -8.08
C SER A 272 11.64 -5.56 -8.53
N PRO A 273 11.22 -6.42 -7.59
CA PRO A 273 10.42 -7.60 -7.93
C PRO A 273 9.07 -7.26 -8.58
N ARG A 274 8.60 -6.01 -8.43
CA ARG A 274 7.34 -5.50 -8.96
C ARG A 274 7.59 -4.37 -9.97
N GLU A 275 8.23 -4.69 -11.08
CA GLU A 275 8.36 -3.80 -12.22
C GLU A 275 7.17 -4.04 -13.18
N THR A 276 6.08 -3.37 -12.93
CA THR A 276 4.74 -3.68 -13.46
C THR A 276 4.05 -2.53 -14.17
N LEU A 277 4.67 -1.36 -14.23
CA LEU A 277 4.09 -0.16 -14.86
C LEU A 277 3.57 -0.46 -16.27
N GLY A 278 2.31 -0.07 -16.52
CA GLY A 278 1.64 -0.27 -17.81
C GLY A 278 0.95 -1.63 -17.97
N GLN A 279 1.05 -2.55 -17.01
CA GLN A 279 0.27 -3.79 -17.00
C GLN A 279 -1.20 -3.52 -16.68
N VAL A 280 -1.49 -2.46 -15.92
CA VAL A 280 -2.84 -1.98 -15.64
C VAL A 280 -3.02 -0.62 -16.32
N ARG A 281 -4.12 -0.49 -17.04
CA ARG A 281 -4.51 0.75 -17.72
C ARG A 281 -5.99 0.99 -17.47
N LEU A 282 -6.29 1.88 -16.55
CA LEU A 282 -7.68 2.26 -16.26
C LEU A 282 -8.12 3.41 -17.18
N PRO A 283 -9.40 3.45 -17.56
CA PRO A 283 -9.97 4.64 -18.15
C PRO A 283 -9.81 5.86 -17.23
N TYR A 284 -9.49 7.02 -17.80
CA TYR A 284 -9.29 8.26 -17.05
C TYR A 284 -10.54 8.71 -16.28
N GLU A 285 -11.71 8.28 -16.71
CA GLU A 285 -13.00 8.50 -16.08
C GLU A 285 -13.02 8.05 -14.61
N VAL A 286 -12.21 7.06 -14.23
CA VAL A 286 -12.04 6.63 -12.83
C VAL A 286 -11.41 7.75 -11.99
N VAL A 287 -10.48 8.52 -12.57
CA VAL A 287 -9.90 9.71 -11.90
C VAL A 287 -10.97 10.77 -11.65
N GLU A 288 -11.84 10.98 -12.62
CA GLU A 288 -12.95 11.95 -12.52
C GLU A 288 -13.98 11.51 -11.46
N GLU A 289 -14.30 10.21 -11.39
CA GLU A 289 -15.17 9.66 -10.33
C GLU A 289 -14.59 9.85 -8.93
N LEU A 290 -13.30 9.55 -8.76
CA LEU A 290 -12.60 9.76 -7.48
C LEU A 290 -12.55 11.25 -7.12
N ALA A 291 -12.23 12.12 -8.08
CA ALA A 291 -12.22 13.55 -7.87
C ALA A 291 -13.59 14.10 -7.44
N ALA A 292 -14.68 13.61 -8.04
CA ALA A 292 -16.05 14.02 -7.71
C ALA A 292 -16.47 13.62 -6.28
N ARG A 293 -15.83 12.62 -5.67
CA ARG A 293 -16.08 12.21 -4.27
C ARG A 293 -15.13 12.84 -3.27
N SER A 294 -14.01 13.40 -3.74
CA SER A 294 -13.08 14.09 -2.87
C SER A 294 -13.62 15.46 -2.44
N GLU A 295 -13.19 15.93 -1.26
CA GLU A 295 -13.51 17.29 -0.78
C GLU A 295 -12.54 18.34 -1.34
N VAL A 296 -11.66 17.95 -2.27
CA VAL A 296 -10.58 18.79 -2.80
C VAL A 296 -10.73 18.84 -4.31
N THR A 297 -11.36 19.90 -4.76
CA THR A 297 -11.43 20.27 -6.18
C THR A 297 -10.26 21.14 -6.60
#